data_d6e38e1c0c61e189103c6af6490f7ad6
#
_entry.id   d6e38e1c0c61e189103c6af6490f7ad6
#
_cell.length_a   1.000
_cell.length_b   1.000
_cell.length_c   1.000
_cell.angle_alpha   90.00
_cell.angle_beta   90.00
_cell.angle_gamma   90.00
#
_symmetry.space_group_name_H-M   'P 1'
#
loop_
_entity.id
_entity.type
_entity.pdbx_description
1 polymer ?
#
loop_
_entity_poly.entity_id
_entity_poly.type
_entity_poly.pdbx_seq_one_letter_code
_entity_poly.pdbx_strand_id
1 'polypeptide(L)'
;MGKRLGIAAAVIAVVALVVGAVSPALGSSSQGAASTASDKQQTIRVTAVFTEFDPNIDVGAPGFSLGDEVVFSGNLLQDGKQVGRVGVVCTFVSTANADRVEAQCPATAILPGGQITVQGVIVNRALNWTLPITGGSGRYDRARGEVVSRDISTPTQPQVELTFHLED
;
A
#
# COMPACT_ATOMS: atom_id res chain seq x y z
N MET A 1 18.36 44.02 -15.65
CA MET A 1 17.89 43.86 -17.04
C MET A 1 18.10 42.39 -17.43
N GLY A 2 17.09 41.59 -17.43
CA GLY A 2 17.15 40.16 -17.80
C GLY A 2 15.84 39.78 -18.45
N LYS A 3 15.89 39.50 -19.75
CA LYS A 3 14.77 39.18 -20.62
C LYS A 3 14.11 37.86 -20.26
N ARG A 4 12.81 37.85 -20.06
CA ARG A 4 11.97 36.64 -20.02
C ARG A 4 11.70 36.16 -21.45
N LEU A 5 12.10 34.94 -21.79
CA LEU A 5 11.66 34.25 -23.02
C LEU A 5 10.43 33.40 -22.66
N GLY A 6 9.29 33.75 -23.24
CA GLY A 6 8.10 32.92 -23.20
C GLY A 6 8.17 31.89 -24.32
N ILE A 7 7.86 30.63 -23.98
CA ILE A 7 7.68 29.55 -24.95
C ILE A 7 6.18 29.32 -25.11
N ALA A 8 5.66 29.67 -26.27
CA ALA A 8 4.29 29.39 -26.69
C ALA A 8 4.21 27.92 -27.17
N ALA A 9 3.35 27.13 -26.53
CA ALA A 9 3.02 25.78 -26.99
C ALA A 9 1.89 25.87 -28.04
N ALA A 10 2.16 25.43 -29.25
CA ALA A 10 1.18 25.28 -30.31
C ALA A 10 0.47 23.91 -30.15
N VAL A 11 -0.83 23.94 -29.97
CA VAL A 11 -1.70 22.73 -30.01
C VAL A 11 -2.20 22.56 -31.44
N ILE A 12 -1.78 21.49 -32.08
CA ILE A 12 -2.33 21.08 -33.40
C ILE A 12 -3.43 20.06 -33.12
N ALA A 13 -4.67 20.47 -33.36
CA ALA A 13 -5.84 19.57 -33.41
C ALA A 13 -5.98 18.96 -34.81
N VAL A 14 -5.82 17.64 -34.92
CA VAL A 14 -6.16 16.88 -36.13
C VAL A 14 -7.54 16.27 -35.91
N VAL A 15 -8.52 16.80 -36.61
CA VAL A 15 -9.87 16.22 -36.74
C VAL A 15 -9.90 15.33 -38.00
N ALA A 16 -9.96 14.02 -37.77
CA ALA A 16 -10.24 13.06 -38.87
C ALA A 16 -11.72 12.67 -38.81
N LEU A 17 -12.49 13.14 -39.79
CA LEU A 17 -13.86 12.68 -40.05
C LEU A 17 -13.79 11.35 -40.80
N VAL A 18 -14.23 10.25 -40.19
CA VAL A 18 -14.49 8.99 -40.90
C VAL A 18 -16.00 8.77 -40.94
N VAL A 19 -16.58 8.96 -42.10
CA VAL A 19 -17.96 8.55 -42.40
C VAL A 19 -17.93 7.08 -42.78
N GLY A 20 -18.37 6.20 -41.89
CA GLY A 20 -18.50 4.76 -42.13
C GLY A 20 -19.98 4.35 -42.22
N ALA A 21 -20.33 3.67 -43.31
CA ALA A 21 -21.66 3.19 -43.62
C ALA A 21 -22.22 2.20 -42.57
N VAL A 22 -23.46 2.40 -42.17
CA VAL A 22 -24.23 1.51 -41.29
C VAL A 22 -24.83 0.37 -42.11
N SER A 23 -24.40 -0.87 -41.87
CA SER A 23 -25.10 -2.07 -42.33
C SER A 23 -25.77 -2.72 -41.10
N PRO A 24 -27.09 -3.01 -41.16
CA PRO A 24 -27.72 -3.75 -40.06
C PRO A 24 -27.46 -5.25 -40.25
N ALA A 25 -26.55 -5.78 -39.40
CA ALA A 25 -26.41 -7.20 -39.23
C ALA A 25 -27.35 -7.66 -38.11
N LEU A 26 -28.36 -8.44 -38.48
CA LEU A 26 -29.14 -9.25 -37.54
C LEU A 26 -28.23 -10.34 -36.96
N GLY A 27 -27.68 -10.09 -35.78
CA GLY A 27 -26.81 -11.02 -35.05
C GLY A 27 -27.49 -11.51 -33.79
N SER A 28 -27.71 -12.80 -33.75
CA SER A 28 -28.28 -13.58 -32.65
C SER A 28 -27.63 -13.21 -31.28
N SER A 29 -28.46 -12.85 -30.31
CA SER A 29 -28.07 -12.70 -28.92
C SER A 29 -27.70 -14.07 -28.33
N SER A 30 -26.43 -14.42 -28.38
CA SER A 30 -25.90 -15.41 -27.47
C SER A 30 -25.81 -14.73 -26.10
N GLN A 31 -26.76 -15.03 -25.22
CA GLN A 31 -26.62 -14.77 -23.80
C GLN A 31 -25.43 -15.61 -23.33
N GLY A 32 -24.25 -15.00 -23.33
CA GLY A 32 -23.13 -15.50 -22.61
C GLY A 32 -23.49 -15.51 -21.13
N ALA A 33 -23.65 -16.69 -20.56
CA ALA A 33 -23.76 -16.86 -19.12
C ALA A 33 -22.53 -16.14 -18.51
N ALA A 34 -22.78 -15.03 -17.81
CA ALA A 34 -21.77 -14.43 -16.97
C ALA A 34 -21.40 -15.50 -15.95
N SER A 35 -20.25 -16.15 -16.16
CA SER A 35 -19.61 -16.95 -15.15
C SER A 35 -19.33 -15.99 -14.01
N THR A 36 -20.09 -16.10 -12.92
CA THR A 36 -19.73 -15.51 -11.64
C THR A 36 -18.48 -16.24 -11.20
N ALA A 37 -17.31 -15.71 -11.60
CA ALA A 37 -16.06 -16.08 -10.97
C ALA A 37 -16.28 -15.77 -9.49
N SER A 38 -16.35 -16.82 -8.67
CA SER A 38 -16.33 -16.67 -7.21
C SER A 38 -14.95 -16.09 -6.91
N ASP A 39 -14.88 -14.79 -6.63
CA ASP A 39 -13.68 -14.13 -6.11
C ASP A 39 -13.26 -14.94 -4.88
N LYS A 40 -12.21 -15.74 -5.03
CA LYS A 40 -11.65 -16.52 -3.93
C LYS A 40 -10.83 -15.55 -3.10
N GLN A 41 -11.48 -14.85 -2.19
CA GLN A 41 -10.81 -14.04 -1.21
C GLN A 41 -9.90 -14.94 -0.35
N GLN A 42 -8.59 -14.73 -0.46
CA GLN A 42 -7.61 -15.39 0.39
C GLN A 42 -7.32 -14.52 1.61
N THR A 43 -7.42 -15.08 2.82
CA THR A 43 -7.04 -14.40 4.06
C THR A 43 -5.78 -15.01 4.64
N ILE A 44 -4.77 -14.18 4.96
CA ILE A 44 -3.56 -14.57 5.67
C ILE A 44 -3.52 -13.80 6.99
N ARG A 45 -3.42 -14.52 8.11
CA ARG A 45 -3.30 -13.91 9.43
C ARG A 45 -1.96 -14.29 10.05
N VAL A 46 -1.22 -13.28 10.52
CA VAL A 46 0.06 -13.43 11.19
C VAL A 46 0.20 -12.42 12.33
N THR A 47 1.01 -12.75 13.32
CA THR A 47 1.43 -11.82 14.36
C THR A 47 2.80 -11.26 14.00
N ALA A 48 2.92 -9.94 13.89
CA ALA A 48 4.21 -9.26 13.77
C ALA A 48 4.74 -8.94 15.17
N VAL A 49 5.91 -9.49 15.50
CA VAL A 49 6.64 -9.23 16.74
C VAL A 49 7.87 -8.42 16.38
N PHE A 50 7.91 -7.16 16.83
CA PHE A 50 9.00 -6.25 16.48
C PHE A 50 10.28 -6.63 17.21
N THR A 51 11.38 -6.73 16.47
CA THR A 51 12.71 -7.14 16.96
C THR A 51 13.73 -6.02 16.85
N GLU A 52 13.53 -5.07 15.95
CA GLU A 52 14.37 -3.91 15.72
C GLU A 52 13.46 -2.70 15.55
N PHE A 53 13.78 -1.61 16.23
CA PHE A 53 12.95 -0.41 16.22
C PHE A 53 13.81 0.83 16.48
N ASP A 54 13.84 1.75 15.53
CA ASP A 54 14.36 3.10 15.71
C ASP A 54 13.19 4.09 15.58
N PRO A 55 12.76 4.69 16.68
CA PRO A 55 11.57 5.53 16.72
C PRO A 55 11.78 6.94 16.19
N ASN A 56 13.02 7.35 15.93
CA ASN A 56 13.32 8.73 15.64
C ASN A 56 14.64 8.92 14.89
N ILE A 57 14.62 8.68 13.61
CA ILE A 57 15.70 9.09 12.72
C ILE A 57 15.42 10.55 12.34
N ASP A 58 16.18 11.47 12.93
CA ASP A 58 16.09 12.92 12.71
C ASP A 58 16.76 13.27 11.38
N VAL A 59 15.95 13.73 10.42
CA VAL A 59 16.39 14.09 9.07
C VAL A 59 16.19 15.59 8.86
N GLY A 60 17.26 16.34 8.76
CA GLY A 60 17.23 17.77 8.51
C GLY A 60 17.51 18.62 9.74
N ALA A 61 16.61 19.55 10.12
CA ALA A 61 16.80 20.40 11.29
C ALA A 61 16.56 19.60 12.58
N PRO A 62 17.37 19.81 13.65
CA PRO A 62 17.21 19.08 14.90
C PRO A 62 15.80 19.19 15.50
N GLY A 63 15.24 18.05 15.94
CA GLY A 63 13.93 17.92 16.52
C GLY A 63 12.86 17.42 15.54
N PHE A 64 11.71 17.06 16.05
CA PHE A 64 10.67 16.41 15.27
C PHE A 64 10.13 17.28 14.13
N SER A 65 10.32 16.85 12.90
CA SER A 65 10.07 17.62 11.68
C SER A 65 9.57 16.77 10.51
N LEU A 66 9.22 17.44 9.40
CA LEU A 66 8.92 16.78 8.13
C LEU A 66 10.16 16.04 7.61
N GLY A 67 9.96 14.81 7.16
CA GLY A 67 11.01 13.96 6.63
C GLY A 67 11.65 13.05 7.67
N ASP A 68 11.43 13.27 8.97
CA ASP A 68 11.89 12.35 10.00
C ASP A 68 11.28 10.97 9.81
N GLU A 69 11.98 9.95 10.25
CA GLU A 69 11.59 8.58 9.99
C GLU A 69 11.48 7.74 11.27
N VAL A 70 10.63 6.74 11.17
CA VAL A 70 10.55 5.60 12.08
C VAL A 70 10.85 4.35 11.28
N VAL A 71 11.83 3.59 11.68
CA VAL A 71 12.22 2.35 11.00
C VAL A 71 12.08 1.18 11.95
N PHE A 72 11.43 0.12 11.50
CA PHE A 72 11.32 -1.08 12.30
C PHE A 72 11.23 -2.35 11.47
N SER A 73 11.66 -3.45 12.06
CA SER A 73 11.50 -4.78 11.50
C SER A 73 11.04 -5.77 12.55
N GLY A 74 10.52 -6.91 12.10
CA GLY A 74 10.03 -7.93 13.01
C GLY A 74 9.85 -9.28 12.36
N ASN A 75 9.63 -10.27 13.22
CA ASN A 75 9.28 -11.62 12.81
C ASN A 75 7.77 -11.73 12.62
N LEU A 76 7.34 -12.41 11.56
CA LEU A 76 5.96 -12.78 11.33
C LEU A 76 5.74 -14.20 11.85
N LEU A 77 4.82 -14.35 12.78
CA LEU A 77 4.47 -15.63 13.41
C LEU A 77 3.08 -16.07 12.96
N GLN A 78 2.93 -17.37 12.70
CA GLN A 78 1.64 -18.02 12.53
C GLN A 78 1.61 -19.23 13.48
N ASP A 79 0.59 -19.32 14.30
CA ASP A 79 0.47 -20.35 15.33
C ASP A 79 1.72 -20.47 16.22
N GLY A 80 2.31 -19.31 16.59
CA GLY A 80 3.51 -19.21 17.40
C GLY A 80 4.83 -19.59 16.71
N LYS A 81 4.80 -19.97 15.43
CA LYS A 81 6.00 -20.30 14.66
C LYS A 81 6.36 -19.18 13.71
N GLN A 82 7.63 -18.85 13.60
CA GLN A 82 8.10 -17.88 12.63
C GLN A 82 7.91 -18.43 11.22
N VAL A 83 7.14 -17.68 10.41
CA VAL A 83 6.87 -17.98 9.00
C VAL A 83 7.43 -16.93 8.06
N GLY A 84 7.90 -15.78 8.59
CA GLY A 84 8.38 -14.71 7.74
C GLY A 84 8.99 -13.56 8.52
N ARG A 85 9.16 -12.43 7.83
CA ARG A 85 9.65 -11.17 8.37
C ARG A 85 8.88 -10.00 7.78
N VAL A 86 8.88 -8.87 8.49
CA VAL A 86 8.37 -7.60 8.01
C VAL A 86 9.41 -6.51 8.19
N GLY A 87 9.49 -5.61 7.22
CA GLY A 87 10.27 -4.38 7.30
C GLY A 87 9.39 -3.18 6.97
N VAL A 88 9.55 -2.10 7.71
CA VAL A 88 8.73 -0.89 7.60
C VAL A 88 9.61 0.34 7.75
N VAL A 89 9.38 1.33 6.88
CA VAL A 89 9.90 2.69 7.04
C VAL A 89 8.69 3.63 7.02
N CYS A 90 8.55 4.49 8.01
CA CYS A 90 7.51 5.51 8.02
C CYS A 90 8.17 6.90 8.01
N THR A 91 7.89 7.70 7.01
CA THR A 91 8.38 9.08 6.89
C THR A 91 7.26 10.05 7.25
N PHE A 92 7.52 11.01 8.15
CA PHE A 92 6.53 12.01 8.54
C PHE A 92 6.29 13.02 7.42
N VAL A 93 5.04 13.08 6.96
CA VAL A 93 4.59 13.93 5.85
C VAL A 93 3.72 15.09 6.33
N SER A 94 3.31 15.10 7.60
CA SER A 94 2.59 16.22 8.25
C SER A 94 2.91 16.24 9.73
N THR A 95 3.45 17.37 10.21
CA THR A 95 3.85 17.59 11.61
C THR A 95 3.36 18.94 12.16
N ALA A 96 2.72 19.78 11.32
CA ALA A 96 2.29 21.14 11.70
C ALA A 96 1.20 21.16 12.79
N ASN A 97 0.43 20.09 12.91
CA ASN A 97 -0.58 19.91 13.94
C ASN A 97 -0.18 18.72 14.82
N ALA A 98 0.20 19.00 16.08
CA ALA A 98 0.59 17.96 17.04
C ALA A 98 -0.52 16.95 17.35
N ASP A 99 -1.79 17.37 17.22
CA ASP A 99 -2.94 16.48 17.43
C ASP A 99 -3.22 15.58 16.21
N ARG A 100 -2.59 15.87 15.07
CA ARG A 100 -2.74 15.11 13.83
C ARG A 100 -1.42 15.02 13.07
N VAL A 101 -0.56 14.16 13.51
CA VAL A 101 0.69 13.80 12.82
C VAL A 101 0.41 12.71 11.80
N GLU A 102 0.95 12.85 10.60
CA GLU A 102 0.77 11.86 9.52
C GLU A 102 2.11 11.35 9.03
N ALA A 103 2.20 10.03 8.84
CA ALA A 103 3.38 9.38 8.29
C ALA A 103 3.01 8.48 7.12
N GLN A 104 3.76 8.58 6.02
CA GLN A 104 3.70 7.67 4.89
C GLN A 104 4.52 6.42 5.20
N CYS A 105 3.89 5.25 5.20
CA CYS A 105 4.49 4.01 5.64
C CYS A 105 4.46 2.94 4.54
N PRO A 106 5.52 2.80 3.72
CA PRO A 106 5.76 1.58 2.96
C PRO A 106 6.23 0.45 3.85
N ALA A 107 5.68 -0.75 3.62
CA ALA A 107 6.06 -1.97 4.32
C ALA A 107 6.12 -3.17 3.38
N THR A 108 6.97 -4.13 3.71
CA THR A 108 7.09 -5.40 2.98
C THR A 108 7.03 -6.56 3.95
N ALA A 109 6.07 -7.46 3.74
CA ALA A 109 5.98 -8.75 4.42
C ALA A 109 6.62 -9.82 3.53
N ILE A 110 7.64 -10.49 4.04
CA ILE A 110 8.27 -11.67 3.42
C ILE A 110 7.55 -12.89 4.01
N LEU A 111 6.88 -13.66 3.18
CA LEU A 111 6.07 -14.82 3.55
C LEU A 111 6.51 -16.05 2.75
N PRO A 112 6.10 -17.29 3.13
CA PRO A 112 6.37 -18.45 2.34
C PRO A 112 5.80 -18.31 0.92
N GLY A 113 6.68 -18.40 -0.07
CA GLY A 113 6.33 -18.29 -1.49
C GLY A 113 6.42 -16.91 -2.11
N GLY A 114 6.73 -15.84 -1.37
CA GLY A 114 6.89 -14.51 -1.96
C GLY A 114 6.81 -13.36 -0.97
N GLN A 115 6.56 -12.18 -1.48
CA GLN A 115 6.44 -10.95 -0.70
C GLN A 115 5.10 -10.28 -1.00
N ILE A 116 4.57 -9.57 0.01
CA ILE A 116 3.43 -8.67 -0.13
C ILE A 116 3.90 -7.27 0.28
N THR A 117 3.62 -6.27 -0.55
CA THR A 117 3.89 -4.86 -0.27
C THR A 117 2.62 -4.13 0.07
N VAL A 118 2.70 -3.25 1.05
CA VAL A 118 1.62 -2.36 1.48
C VAL A 118 2.15 -0.94 1.61
N GLN A 119 1.27 0.05 1.43
CA GLN A 119 1.66 1.44 1.59
C GLN A 119 0.45 2.31 1.89
N GLY A 120 0.60 3.26 2.79
CA GLY A 120 -0.44 4.24 3.07
C GLY A 120 -0.03 5.21 4.17
N VAL A 121 -0.96 6.09 4.55
CA VAL A 121 -0.75 7.07 5.60
C VAL A 121 -1.28 6.53 6.93
N ILE A 122 -0.42 6.58 7.95
CA ILE A 122 -0.79 6.29 9.34
C ILE A 122 -0.85 7.60 10.11
N VAL A 123 -1.96 7.82 10.83
CA VAL A 123 -2.20 9.04 11.62
C VAL A 123 -1.87 8.76 13.08
N ASN A 124 -1.16 9.71 13.73
CA ASN A 124 -0.85 9.68 15.16
C ASN A 124 -0.14 8.41 15.64
N ARG A 125 0.67 7.78 14.78
CA ARG A 125 1.41 6.54 15.09
C ARG A 125 0.49 5.40 15.56
N ALA A 126 -0.74 5.36 15.06
CA ALA A 126 -1.71 4.34 15.44
C ALA A 126 -1.20 2.95 15.08
N LEU A 127 -1.44 1.96 15.94
CA LEU A 127 -1.17 0.55 15.66
C LEU A 127 -2.39 -0.17 15.10
N ASN A 128 -3.57 0.43 15.21
CA ASN A 128 -4.81 -0.04 14.58
C ASN A 128 -5.05 0.77 13.30
N TRP A 129 -4.88 0.13 12.16
CA TRP A 129 -5.03 0.77 10.85
C TRP A 129 -5.41 -0.25 9.77
N THR A 130 -5.91 0.25 8.65
CA THR A 130 -6.12 -0.53 7.42
C THR A 130 -5.37 0.16 6.30
N LEU A 131 -4.53 -0.57 5.57
CA LEU A 131 -3.77 -0.06 4.44
C LEU A 131 -3.99 -0.92 3.20
N PRO A 132 -3.96 -0.32 1.99
CA PRO A 132 -4.04 -1.07 0.75
C PRO A 132 -2.80 -1.92 0.53
N ILE A 133 -3.01 -3.11 -0.05
CA ILE A 133 -1.95 -3.93 -0.60
C ILE A 133 -1.59 -3.34 -1.97
N THR A 134 -0.33 -2.99 -2.16
CA THR A 134 0.16 -2.29 -3.36
C THR A 134 0.81 -3.24 -4.37
N GLY A 135 0.98 -4.51 -4.02
CA GLY A 135 1.52 -5.53 -4.89
C GLY A 135 2.21 -6.66 -4.13
N GLY A 136 2.96 -7.46 -4.85
CA GLY A 136 3.73 -8.55 -4.29
C GLY A 136 4.64 -9.22 -5.31
N SER A 137 5.20 -10.37 -4.92
CA SER A 137 6.06 -11.20 -5.77
C SER A 137 5.87 -12.68 -5.48
N GLY A 138 6.37 -13.55 -6.37
CA GLY A 138 6.23 -14.98 -6.23
C GLY A 138 4.76 -15.41 -6.32
N ARG A 139 4.28 -16.19 -5.35
CA ARG A 139 2.85 -16.58 -5.31
C ARG A 139 1.90 -15.39 -5.07
N TYR A 140 2.43 -14.22 -4.75
CA TYR A 140 1.69 -12.98 -4.50
C TYR A 140 1.92 -11.93 -5.59
N ASP A 141 2.35 -12.32 -6.78
CA ASP A 141 2.73 -11.41 -7.87
C ASP A 141 1.63 -10.44 -8.32
N ARG A 142 0.38 -10.79 -8.07
CA ARG A 142 -0.80 -9.95 -8.36
C ARG A 142 -1.57 -9.54 -7.12
N ALA A 143 -0.94 -9.63 -5.94
CA ALA A 143 -1.60 -9.31 -4.69
C ALA A 143 -2.19 -7.89 -4.69
N ARG A 144 -3.45 -7.79 -4.33
CA ARG A 144 -4.22 -6.57 -4.09
C ARG A 144 -5.24 -6.82 -2.99
N GLY A 145 -5.92 -5.77 -2.54
CA GLY A 145 -6.83 -5.82 -1.42
C GLY A 145 -6.32 -4.96 -0.27
N GLU A 146 -6.46 -5.41 0.95
CA GLU A 146 -6.09 -4.64 2.12
C GLU A 146 -5.42 -5.48 3.21
N VAL A 147 -4.67 -4.81 4.07
CA VAL A 147 -4.17 -5.37 5.33
C VAL A 147 -4.74 -4.59 6.50
N VAL A 148 -5.30 -5.30 7.45
CA VAL A 148 -5.80 -4.76 8.72
C VAL A 148 -4.78 -5.06 9.81
N SER A 149 -4.36 -4.03 10.54
CA SER A 149 -3.51 -4.15 11.73
C SER A 149 -4.32 -3.93 12.99
N ARG A 150 -4.11 -4.77 13.98
CA ARG A 150 -4.66 -4.65 15.31
C ARG A 150 -3.57 -4.74 16.36
N ASP A 151 -3.53 -3.76 17.25
CA ASP A 151 -2.61 -3.76 18.40
C ASP A 151 -2.97 -4.91 19.35
N ILE A 152 -1.98 -5.76 19.60
CA ILE A 152 -2.03 -6.84 20.59
C ILE A 152 -0.80 -6.82 21.50
N SER A 153 -0.15 -5.65 21.61
CA SER A 153 1.05 -5.45 22.39
C SER A 153 0.85 -5.83 23.87
N THR A 154 1.90 -6.32 24.45
CA THR A 154 2.00 -6.51 25.90
C THR A 154 2.87 -5.40 26.51
N PRO A 155 2.87 -5.19 27.82
CA PRO A 155 3.74 -4.18 28.44
C PRO A 155 5.24 -4.37 28.17
N THR A 156 5.65 -5.57 27.81
CA THR A 156 7.07 -5.93 27.57
C THR A 156 7.41 -6.17 26.11
N GLN A 157 6.41 -6.29 25.22
CA GLN A 157 6.64 -6.64 23.83
C GLN A 157 5.64 -5.95 22.89
N PRO A 158 6.09 -5.03 22.04
CA PRO A 158 5.26 -4.46 21.00
C PRO A 158 4.99 -5.50 19.91
N GLN A 159 3.70 -5.70 19.60
CA GLN A 159 3.27 -6.64 18.56
C GLN A 159 1.90 -6.26 18.01
N VAL A 160 1.67 -6.62 16.75
CA VAL A 160 0.39 -6.42 16.08
C VAL A 160 -0.07 -7.68 15.37
N GLU A 161 -1.38 -7.91 15.35
CA GLU A 161 -1.99 -8.89 14.46
C GLU A 161 -2.20 -8.25 13.09
N LEU A 162 -1.69 -8.87 12.03
CA LEU A 162 -1.87 -8.46 10.66
C LEU A 162 -2.80 -9.48 9.95
N THR A 163 -3.88 -8.98 9.38
CA THR A 163 -4.79 -9.77 8.55
C THR A 163 -4.76 -9.22 7.12
N PHE A 164 -4.18 -9.97 6.20
CA PHE A 164 -4.17 -9.66 4.78
C PHE A 164 -5.43 -10.24 4.14
N HIS A 165 -6.25 -9.40 3.54
CA HIS A 165 -7.40 -9.76 2.72
C HIS A 165 -6.98 -9.60 1.26
N LEU A 166 -6.66 -10.72 0.60
CA LEU A 166 -6.24 -10.75 -0.80
C LEU A 166 -7.46 -10.97 -1.69
N GLU A 167 -7.55 -10.16 -2.72
CA GLU A 167 -8.52 -10.27 -3.82
C GLU A 167 -7.82 -10.88 -5.04
N ASP A 168 -8.47 -11.81 -5.73
CA ASP A 168 -7.97 -12.44 -6.96
C ASP A 168 -8.19 -11.54 -8.19
#